data_3ff47417317c79d0f2ac471eaffe14d1
#
_entry.id   3ff47417317c79d0f2ac471eaffe14d1
#
_cell.length_a   1.000
_cell.length_b   1.000
_cell.length_c   1.000
_cell.angle_alpha   90.00
_cell.angle_beta   90.00
_cell.angle_gamma   90.00
#
_symmetry.space_group_name_H-M   'P 1'
#
loop_
_entity.id
_entity.type
_entity.pdbx_description
1 polymer ?
#
loop_
_entity_poly.entity_id
_entity_poly.type
_entity_poly.pdbx_seq_one_letter_code
_entity_poly.pdbx_strand_id
1 'polypeptide(L)'
;AASDVYKRQQQVSVQLDEAFSFQISEAELPEGLVLYDGGTRSDLSPDLVISTMQNKIRKQNEVRKNTEVLYLTAKPYVLGIGCKKGKSLTELRNFVEHHVTEEQRRDCYAIASIDLKAEEVGLQELAQYYGIPLITYSSEVLSQVEGSFSESDFVKETTGVGSVCERAAVCLGKGRLLQRKIAEDGMTLAVAERIPEKLDFLSCQDSIFRDIS
;
A
#
# COMPACT_ATOMS: atom_id res chain seq x y z
N ALA A 1 -33.00 -19.60 11.49
CA ALA A 1 -32.42 -19.51 12.85
C ALA A 1 -31.35 -20.57 13.13
N ALA A 2 -31.53 -21.85 12.77
CA ALA A 2 -30.50 -22.89 12.98
C ALA A 2 -29.29 -22.74 12.01
N SER A 3 -29.52 -22.26 10.78
CA SER A 3 -28.46 -22.08 9.78
C SER A 3 -27.52 -20.93 10.10
N ASP A 4 -27.98 -19.90 10.82
CA ASP A 4 -27.17 -18.75 11.17
C ASP A 4 -26.24 -19.03 12.35
N VAL A 5 -26.65 -19.95 13.25
CA VAL A 5 -25.81 -20.43 14.35
C VAL A 5 -24.69 -21.33 13.81
N TYR A 6 -24.99 -22.13 12.80
CA TYR A 6 -24.01 -23.02 12.16
C TYR A 6 -22.94 -22.22 11.36
N LYS A 7 -23.35 -21.15 10.69
CA LYS A 7 -22.42 -20.25 9.99
C LYS A 7 -21.47 -19.47 10.92
N ARG A 8 -21.89 -19.23 12.17
CA ARG A 8 -21.07 -18.55 13.18
C ARG A 8 -20.01 -19.42 13.85
N GLN A 9 -20.03 -20.73 13.62
CA GLN A 9 -19.06 -21.68 14.21
C GLN A 9 -17.99 -22.17 13.22
N GLN A 10 -18.03 -21.75 11.94
CA GLN A 10 -16.98 -22.06 10.99
C GLN A 10 -15.80 -21.11 11.21
N GLN A 11 -14.68 -21.67 11.63
CA GLN A 11 -13.41 -20.98 11.61
C GLN A 11 -12.99 -20.77 10.17
N VAL A 12 -12.56 -19.54 9.84
CA VAL A 12 -12.04 -19.16 8.53
C VAL A 12 -10.52 -19.27 8.57
N SER A 13 -9.97 -20.15 7.75
CA SER A 13 -8.53 -20.34 7.66
C SER A 13 -7.88 -19.26 6.79
N VAL A 14 -6.85 -18.58 7.33
CA VAL A 14 -6.17 -17.46 6.69
C VAL A 14 -4.74 -17.84 6.35
N GLN A 15 -4.36 -17.70 5.10
CA GLN A 15 -2.98 -17.80 4.62
C GLN A 15 -2.41 -16.39 4.38
N LEU A 16 -1.26 -16.10 4.95
CA LEU A 16 -0.49 -14.90 4.67
C LEU A 16 0.60 -15.19 3.63
N ASP A 17 0.84 -14.23 2.72
CA ASP A 17 1.97 -14.30 1.79
C ASP A 17 3.29 -14.17 2.56
N GLU A 18 4.31 -14.92 2.13
CA GLU A 18 5.68 -14.86 2.66
C GLU A 18 6.32 -13.46 2.56
N ALA A 19 5.76 -12.59 1.71
CA ALA A 19 6.18 -11.19 1.60
C ALA A 19 5.90 -10.35 2.85
N PHE A 20 5.01 -10.80 3.75
CA PHE A 20 4.80 -10.15 5.03
C PHE A 20 5.96 -10.50 5.97
N SER A 21 6.74 -9.50 6.36
CA SER A 21 7.92 -9.66 7.22
C SER A 21 7.59 -9.89 8.69
N PHE A 22 6.31 -9.83 9.06
CA PHE A 22 5.85 -10.03 10.43
C PHE A 22 5.17 -11.37 10.58
N GLN A 23 5.35 -11.98 11.75
CA GLN A 23 4.60 -13.14 12.16
C GLN A 23 3.39 -12.68 12.97
N ILE A 24 2.21 -13.15 12.58
CA ILE A 24 0.98 -12.97 13.37
C ILE A 24 0.81 -14.22 14.22
N SER A 25 0.67 -14.04 15.52
CA SER A 25 0.24 -15.12 16.40
C SER A 25 -1.28 -15.31 16.30
N GLU A 26 -1.76 -16.53 16.55
CA GLU A 26 -3.21 -16.79 16.57
C GLU A 26 -3.98 -15.88 17.56
N ALA A 27 -3.31 -15.44 18.63
CA ALA A 27 -3.90 -14.53 19.62
C ALA A 27 -4.14 -13.10 19.09
N GLU A 28 -3.51 -12.73 17.97
CA GLU A 28 -3.66 -11.41 17.32
C GLU A 28 -4.70 -11.42 16.21
N LEU A 29 -5.22 -12.61 15.86
CA LEU A 29 -6.28 -12.74 14.87
C LEU A 29 -7.64 -12.35 15.48
N PRO A 30 -8.52 -11.73 14.69
CA PRO A 30 -9.92 -11.59 15.05
C PRO A 30 -10.58 -12.92 15.38
N GLU A 31 -11.56 -12.90 16.28
CA GLU A 31 -12.33 -14.08 16.65
C GLU A 31 -12.94 -14.77 15.43
N GLY A 32 -12.74 -16.07 15.30
CA GLY A 32 -13.21 -16.87 14.16
C GLY A 32 -12.20 -17.01 13.02
N LEU A 33 -11.03 -16.35 13.06
CA LEU A 33 -9.94 -16.58 12.11
C LEU A 33 -8.88 -17.48 12.73
N VAL A 34 -8.31 -18.37 11.93
CA VAL A 34 -7.18 -19.25 12.30
C VAL A 34 -6.11 -19.21 11.23
N LEU A 35 -4.84 -19.34 11.62
CA LEU A 35 -3.76 -19.42 10.63
C LEU A 35 -3.84 -20.76 9.87
N TYR A 36 -3.67 -20.69 8.56
CA TYR A 36 -3.54 -21.88 7.71
C TYR A 36 -2.08 -22.37 7.79
N ASP A 37 -1.88 -23.55 8.37
CA ASP A 37 -0.54 -24.13 8.61
C ASP A 37 -0.02 -25.04 7.46
N GLY A 38 -0.86 -25.27 6.42
CA GLY A 38 -0.47 -26.06 5.24
C GLY A 38 -0.13 -27.52 5.52
N GLY A 39 -0.13 -27.97 6.78
CA GLY A 39 0.53 -29.21 7.15
C GLY A 39 -0.34 -30.37 7.63
N THR A 40 -1.53 -30.13 8.14
CA THR A 40 -2.32 -31.20 8.80
C THR A 40 -3.51 -31.70 7.99
N ARG A 41 -3.89 -31.01 6.93
CA ARG A 41 -4.97 -31.39 6.02
C ARG A 41 -4.57 -31.12 4.58
N SER A 42 -3.86 -32.03 3.98
CA SER A 42 -3.32 -31.92 2.59
C SER A 42 -4.37 -31.65 1.49
N ASP A 43 -5.64 -31.75 1.79
CA ASP A 43 -6.73 -31.64 0.81
C ASP A 43 -7.53 -30.32 0.94
N LEU A 44 -7.23 -29.46 1.91
CA LEU A 44 -7.95 -28.21 2.13
C LEU A 44 -7.12 -27.00 1.66
N SER A 45 -7.73 -26.15 0.88
CA SER A 45 -7.22 -24.81 0.57
C SER A 45 -7.60 -23.86 1.70
N PRO A 46 -6.83 -22.77 1.93
CA PRO A 46 -7.25 -21.71 2.85
C PRO A 46 -8.54 -21.06 2.34
N ASP A 47 -9.39 -20.58 3.25
CA ASP A 47 -10.59 -19.85 2.91
C ASP A 47 -10.27 -18.41 2.50
N LEU A 48 -9.21 -17.85 3.07
CA LEU A 48 -8.76 -16.49 2.84
C LEU A 48 -7.25 -16.45 2.61
N VAL A 49 -6.81 -15.78 1.55
CA VAL A 49 -5.40 -15.49 1.28
C VAL A 49 -5.19 -13.99 1.29
N ILE A 50 -4.26 -13.52 2.11
CA ILE A 50 -3.83 -12.11 2.13
C ILE A 50 -2.44 -12.03 1.48
N SER A 51 -2.33 -11.27 0.39
CA SER A 51 -1.09 -11.14 -0.37
C SER A 51 -0.78 -9.69 -0.69
N THR A 52 0.50 -9.38 -0.86
CA THR A 52 0.98 -8.08 -1.37
C THR A 52 1.00 -8.01 -2.90
N MET A 53 0.84 -9.15 -3.60
CA MET A 53 1.00 -9.23 -5.05
C MET A 53 -0.25 -9.78 -5.75
N GLN A 54 -1.00 -8.93 -6.45
CA GLN A 54 -2.13 -9.35 -7.29
C GLN A 54 -1.76 -10.36 -8.39
N ASN A 55 -0.56 -10.29 -8.93
CA ASN A 55 -0.12 -11.21 -10.00
C ASN A 55 0.04 -12.66 -9.54
N LYS A 56 0.38 -12.91 -8.28
CA LYS A 56 0.37 -14.28 -7.71
C LYS A 56 -1.07 -14.80 -7.59
N ILE A 57 -2.00 -13.95 -7.20
CA ILE A 57 -3.42 -14.26 -7.02
C ILE A 57 -4.06 -14.66 -8.35
N ARG A 58 -3.84 -13.92 -9.43
CA ARG A 58 -4.39 -14.23 -10.75
C ARG A 58 -3.91 -15.58 -11.28
N LYS A 59 -2.62 -15.87 -11.18
CA LYS A 59 -2.07 -17.17 -11.63
C LYS A 59 -2.59 -18.36 -10.82
N GLN A 60 -2.82 -18.20 -9.52
CA GLN A 60 -3.37 -19.25 -8.67
C GLN A 60 -4.86 -19.49 -8.93
N ASN A 61 -5.64 -18.44 -9.21
CA ASN A 61 -7.07 -18.54 -9.56
C ASN A 61 -7.31 -19.24 -10.90
N GLU A 62 -6.40 -19.08 -11.88
CA GLU A 62 -6.48 -19.79 -13.15
C GLU A 62 -6.25 -21.29 -13.01
N VAL A 63 -5.49 -21.72 -12.01
CA VAL A 63 -5.14 -23.13 -11.76
C VAL A 63 -6.20 -23.84 -10.89
N ARG A 64 -6.97 -23.11 -10.06
CA ARG A 64 -7.90 -23.68 -9.07
C ARG A 64 -9.36 -23.35 -9.39
N LYS A 65 -9.90 -23.93 -10.43
CA LYS A 65 -11.29 -23.69 -10.90
C LYS A 65 -12.42 -24.11 -9.94
N ASN A 66 -12.14 -24.64 -8.74
CA ASN A 66 -13.18 -25.30 -7.94
C ASN A 66 -13.19 -25.02 -6.43
N THR A 67 -12.46 -24.01 -5.93
CA THR A 67 -12.53 -23.63 -4.51
C THR A 67 -12.80 -22.12 -4.40
N GLU A 68 -13.85 -21.75 -3.67
CA GLU A 68 -14.16 -20.35 -3.32
C GLU A 68 -13.15 -19.85 -2.27
N VAL A 69 -11.96 -19.48 -2.71
CA VAL A 69 -10.95 -18.84 -1.87
C VAL A 69 -11.08 -17.34 -2.03
N LEU A 70 -11.29 -16.63 -0.92
CA LEU A 70 -11.27 -15.16 -0.92
C LEU A 70 -9.83 -14.66 -0.92
N TYR A 71 -9.52 -13.75 -1.83
CA TYR A 71 -8.20 -13.13 -1.91
C TYR A 71 -8.29 -11.65 -1.56
N LEU A 72 -7.55 -11.24 -0.53
CA LEU A 72 -7.36 -9.84 -0.18
C LEU A 72 -5.96 -9.40 -0.57
N THR A 73 -5.86 -8.23 -1.21
CA THR A 73 -4.58 -7.64 -1.55
C THR A 73 -4.32 -6.45 -0.65
N ALA A 74 -3.25 -6.51 0.13
CA ALA A 74 -2.76 -5.31 0.80
C ALA A 74 -2.21 -4.37 -0.27
N LYS A 75 -2.67 -3.12 -0.30
CA LYS A 75 -2.19 -2.11 -1.26
C LYS A 75 -0.66 -1.96 -1.19
N PRO A 76 0.10 -2.44 -2.20
CA PRO A 76 1.54 -2.63 -2.08
C PRO A 76 2.38 -1.41 -2.48
N TYR A 77 1.77 -0.31 -2.91
CA TYR A 77 2.49 0.83 -3.45
C TYR A 77 2.32 2.10 -2.63
N VAL A 78 3.40 2.86 -2.54
CA VAL A 78 3.42 4.22 -1.99
C VAL A 78 3.97 5.16 -3.06
N LEU A 79 3.27 6.25 -3.30
CA LEU A 79 3.72 7.33 -4.18
C LEU A 79 4.38 8.43 -3.35
N GLY A 80 5.68 8.64 -3.52
CA GLY A 80 6.35 9.81 -2.96
C GLY A 80 6.26 10.97 -3.94
N ILE A 81 5.62 12.06 -3.55
CA ILE A 81 5.41 13.21 -4.45
C ILE A 81 5.94 14.49 -3.82
N GLY A 82 6.69 15.24 -4.61
CA GLY A 82 7.08 16.61 -4.33
C GLY A 82 6.65 17.53 -5.46
N CYS A 83 6.33 18.78 -5.15
CA CYS A 83 5.97 19.76 -6.18
C CYS A 83 6.34 21.18 -5.77
N LYS A 84 6.49 22.08 -6.75
CA LYS A 84 6.50 23.53 -6.51
C LYS A 84 5.15 23.98 -5.96
N LYS A 85 5.15 25.08 -5.19
CA LYS A 85 3.93 25.67 -4.62
C LYS A 85 2.94 26.04 -5.73
N GLY A 86 1.66 25.73 -5.49
CA GLY A 86 0.56 26.13 -6.35
C GLY A 86 0.32 25.21 -7.57
N LYS A 87 0.88 24.01 -7.57
CA LYS A 87 0.55 23.01 -8.59
C LYS A 87 -0.90 22.55 -8.44
N SER A 88 -1.65 22.55 -9.54
CA SER A 88 -3.07 22.16 -9.57
C SER A 88 -3.23 20.63 -9.55
N LEU A 89 -4.43 20.17 -9.14
CA LEU A 89 -4.83 18.77 -9.28
C LEU A 89 -4.58 18.24 -10.70
N THR A 90 -4.97 19.00 -11.72
CA THR A 90 -4.86 18.57 -13.12
C THR A 90 -3.40 18.31 -13.53
N GLU A 91 -2.48 19.21 -13.15
CA GLU A 91 -1.06 19.04 -13.46
C GLU A 91 -0.48 17.82 -12.74
N LEU A 92 -0.74 17.69 -11.44
CA LEU A 92 -0.26 16.58 -10.62
C LEU A 92 -0.85 15.24 -11.07
N ARG A 93 -2.14 15.21 -11.40
CA ARG A 93 -2.81 14.01 -11.91
C ARG A 93 -2.22 13.57 -13.24
N ASN A 94 -2.08 14.48 -14.21
CA ASN A 94 -1.50 14.16 -15.49
C ASN A 94 -0.07 13.63 -15.36
N PHE A 95 0.73 14.25 -14.48
CA PHE A 95 2.09 13.80 -14.18
C PHE A 95 2.11 12.38 -13.59
N VAL A 96 1.24 12.09 -12.60
CA VAL A 96 1.14 10.75 -12.02
C VAL A 96 0.64 9.73 -13.06
N GLU A 97 -0.41 10.06 -13.82
CA GLU A 97 -0.98 9.16 -14.84
C GLU A 97 0.01 8.86 -15.98
N HIS A 98 0.91 9.79 -16.29
CA HIS A 98 1.95 9.57 -17.30
C HIS A 98 3.07 8.64 -16.83
N HIS A 99 3.45 8.71 -15.56
CA HIS A 99 4.63 8.03 -15.03
C HIS A 99 4.36 6.81 -14.14
N VAL A 100 3.12 6.62 -13.71
CA VAL A 100 2.71 5.52 -12.82
C VAL A 100 1.72 4.63 -13.54
N THR A 101 1.92 3.32 -13.53
CA THR A 101 1.01 2.37 -14.19
C THR A 101 -0.39 2.40 -13.54
N GLU A 102 -1.40 1.98 -14.28
CA GLU A 102 -2.77 1.88 -13.77
C GLU A 102 -2.84 0.96 -12.54
N GLU A 103 -2.13 -0.17 -12.58
CA GLU A 103 -2.03 -1.10 -11.44
C GLU A 103 -1.47 -0.41 -10.20
N GLN A 104 -0.35 0.30 -10.35
CA GLN A 104 0.27 1.02 -9.23
C GLN A 104 -0.64 2.11 -8.65
N ARG A 105 -1.40 2.82 -9.49
CA ARG A 105 -2.36 3.84 -9.02
C ARG A 105 -3.53 3.22 -8.29
N ARG A 106 -4.13 2.15 -8.85
CA ARG A 106 -5.28 1.45 -8.25
C ARG A 106 -4.91 0.84 -6.90
N ASP A 107 -3.73 0.22 -6.82
CA ASP A 107 -3.27 -0.50 -5.64
C ASP A 107 -2.34 0.36 -4.75
N CYS A 108 -2.42 1.68 -4.92
CA CYS A 108 -1.69 2.65 -4.09
C CYS A 108 -2.31 2.74 -2.69
N TYR A 109 -1.45 2.68 -1.67
CA TYR A 109 -1.84 2.83 -0.28
C TYR A 109 -1.99 4.30 0.12
N ALA A 110 -1.00 5.12 -0.22
CA ALA A 110 -0.95 6.52 0.18
C ALA A 110 -0.02 7.35 -0.71
N ILE A 111 -0.19 8.66 -0.68
CA ILE A 111 0.79 9.64 -1.13
C ILE A 111 1.64 10.05 0.07
N ALA A 112 2.97 10.00 -0.08
CA ALA A 112 3.93 10.44 0.92
C ALA A 112 4.67 11.71 0.47
N SER A 113 4.87 12.66 1.39
CA SER A 113 5.59 13.90 1.11
C SER A 113 6.30 14.45 2.36
N ILE A 114 6.87 15.64 2.25
CA ILE A 114 7.42 16.39 3.40
C ILE A 114 6.36 17.32 3.99
N ASP A 115 6.46 17.62 5.30
CA ASP A 115 5.50 18.45 6.04
C ASP A 115 5.29 19.85 5.43
N LEU A 116 6.31 20.40 4.78
CA LEU A 116 6.20 21.66 4.01
C LEU A 116 5.12 21.58 2.91
N LYS A 117 4.64 20.38 2.56
CA LYS A 117 3.62 20.12 1.53
C LYS A 117 2.28 19.64 2.10
N ALA A 118 2.15 19.59 3.42
CA ALA A 118 0.89 19.17 4.07
C ALA A 118 -0.30 20.05 3.65
N GLU A 119 -0.07 21.37 3.52
CA GLU A 119 -1.10 22.36 3.14
C GLU A 119 -1.14 22.67 1.62
N GLU A 120 -0.45 21.87 0.79
CA GLU A 120 -0.47 22.07 -0.65
C GLU A 120 -1.78 21.53 -1.24
N VAL A 121 -2.67 22.45 -1.61
CA VAL A 121 -4.05 22.14 -2.06
C VAL A 121 -4.07 21.09 -3.17
N GLY A 122 -3.21 21.24 -4.18
CA GLY A 122 -3.17 20.28 -5.29
C GLY A 122 -2.80 18.85 -4.87
N LEU A 123 -1.94 18.68 -3.82
CA LEU A 123 -1.63 17.34 -3.29
C LEU A 123 -2.77 16.76 -2.46
N GLN A 124 -3.46 17.59 -1.68
CA GLN A 124 -4.65 17.18 -0.93
C GLN A 124 -5.77 16.74 -1.89
N GLU A 125 -6.02 17.53 -2.93
CA GLU A 125 -7.00 17.19 -3.98
C GLU A 125 -6.61 15.91 -4.74
N LEU A 126 -5.31 15.70 -5.01
CA LEU A 126 -4.83 14.48 -5.66
C LEU A 126 -5.06 13.24 -4.77
N ALA A 127 -4.77 13.35 -3.49
CA ALA A 127 -5.02 12.29 -2.51
C ALA A 127 -6.52 11.96 -2.43
N GLN A 128 -7.36 13.00 -2.37
CA GLN A 128 -8.82 12.86 -2.40
C GLN A 128 -9.32 12.22 -3.70
N TYR A 129 -8.77 12.63 -4.86
CA TYR A 129 -9.13 12.07 -6.17
C TYR A 129 -8.87 10.55 -6.25
N TYR A 130 -7.75 10.08 -5.71
CA TYR A 130 -7.43 8.65 -5.67
C TYR A 130 -8.07 7.93 -4.47
N GLY A 131 -8.74 8.62 -3.55
CA GLY A 131 -9.33 8.04 -2.35
C GLY A 131 -8.31 7.43 -1.40
N ILE A 132 -7.11 8.02 -1.31
CA ILE A 132 -5.99 7.56 -0.48
C ILE A 132 -5.48 8.70 0.42
N PRO A 133 -4.87 8.40 1.59
CA PRO A 133 -4.35 9.45 2.46
C PRO A 133 -3.11 10.15 1.89
N LEU A 134 -2.95 11.43 2.22
CA LEU A 134 -1.69 12.16 2.14
C LEU A 134 -1.00 12.09 3.50
N ILE A 135 0.20 11.51 3.55
CA ILE A 135 1.01 11.34 4.75
C ILE A 135 2.29 12.14 4.59
N THR A 136 2.58 12.99 5.56
CA THR A 136 3.77 13.84 5.51
C THR A 136 4.73 13.54 6.66
N TYR A 137 6.01 13.83 6.44
CA TYR A 137 7.09 13.62 7.39
C TYR A 137 7.94 14.87 7.51
N SER A 138 8.50 15.08 8.69
CA SER A 138 9.47 16.17 8.88
C SER A 138 10.78 15.90 8.13
N SER A 139 11.54 16.96 7.88
CA SER A 139 12.87 16.87 7.26
C SER A 139 13.83 16.00 8.07
N GLU A 140 13.73 16.04 9.40
CA GLU A 140 14.54 15.24 10.31
C GLU A 140 14.28 13.74 10.11
N VAL A 141 13.01 13.34 10.05
CA VAL A 141 12.62 11.94 9.81
C VAL A 141 13.11 11.48 8.46
N LEU A 142 12.88 12.27 7.40
CA LEU A 142 13.29 11.91 6.05
C LEU A 142 14.82 11.84 5.90
N SER A 143 15.58 12.66 6.64
CA SER A 143 17.05 12.63 6.60
C SER A 143 17.63 11.33 7.17
N GLN A 144 16.91 10.68 8.10
CA GLN A 144 17.33 9.43 8.73
C GLN A 144 17.01 8.18 7.90
N VAL A 145 16.21 8.32 6.82
CA VAL A 145 15.90 7.19 5.96
C VAL A 145 17.15 6.73 5.24
N GLU A 146 17.58 5.52 5.53
CA GLU A 146 18.74 4.89 4.88
C GLU A 146 18.41 4.41 3.49
N GLY A 147 19.35 4.52 2.57
CA GLY A 147 19.20 4.04 1.20
C GLY A 147 20.03 4.84 0.19
N SER A 148 20.10 4.33 -1.03
CA SER A 148 20.72 5.04 -2.15
C SER A 148 19.66 5.86 -2.88
N PHE A 149 19.62 7.17 -2.63
CA PHE A 149 18.64 8.09 -3.19
C PHE A 149 19.28 9.05 -4.21
N SER A 150 18.45 9.58 -5.12
CA SER A 150 18.87 10.62 -6.04
C SER A 150 19.11 11.91 -5.28
N GLU A 151 20.28 12.50 -5.41
CA GLU A 151 20.57 13.77 -4.76
C GLU A 151 20.14 14.96 -5.64
N SER A 152 19.76 16.07 -5.00
CA SER A 152 19.44 17.33 -5.64
C SER A 152 19.81 18.46 -4.68
N ASP A 153 20.86 19.19 -5.02
CA ASP A 153 21.37 20.29 -4.20
C ASP A 153 20.31 21.36 -3.96
N PHE A 154 19.53 21.71 -4.97
CA PHE A 154 18.44 22.68 -4.87
C PHE A 154 17.36 22.24 -3.87
N VAL A 155 16.98 20.97 -3.88
CA VAL A 155 15.97 20.43 -2.93
C VAL A 155 16.57 20.38 -1.55
N LYS A 156 17.84 20.03 -1.41
CA LYS A 156 18.56 19.98 -0.13
C LYS A 156 18.69 21.37 0.52
N GLU A 157 18.96 22.41 -0.24
CA GLU A 157 18.99 23.80 0.25
C GLU A 157 17.61 24.28 0.76
N THR A 158 16.54 23.87 0.10
CA THR A 158 15.17 24.32 0.42
C THR A 158 14.52 23.51 1.54
N THR A 159 14.78 22.21 1.59
CA THR A 159 14.08 21.26 2.50
C THR A 159 14.99 20.63 3.53
N GLY A 160 16.30 20.80 3.43
CA GLY A 160 17.31 20.11 4.22
C GLY A 160 17.54 18.64 3.79
N VAL A 161 16.80 18.13 2.81
CA VAL A 161 16.82 16.72 2.40
C VAL A 161 16.98 16.60 0.88
N GLY A 162 17.95 15.81 0.41
CA GLY A 162 18.32 15.75 -1.01
C GLY A 162 17.27 15.14 -1.95
N SER A 163 16.48 14.16 -1.52
CA SER A 163 15.45 13.51 -2.32
C SER A 163 14.20 13.23 -1.50
N VAL A 164 13.34 14.24 -1.39
CA VAL A 164 12.11 14.16 -0.58
C VAL A 164 11.18 13.03 -1.07
N CYS A 165 10.88 12.96 -2.37
CA CYS A 165 9.91 12.00 -2.89
C CYS A 165 10.36 10.54 -2.68
N GLU A 166 11.64 10.21 -2.94
CA GLU A 166 12.15 8.85 -2.73
C GLU A 166 12.15 8.48 -1.25
N ARG A 167 12.68 9.39 -0.40
CA ARG A 167 12.76 9.16 1.04
C ARG A 167 11.38 9.06 1.69
N ALA A 168 10.43 9.89 1.31
CA ALA A 168 9.05 9.83 1.81
C ALA A 168 8.36 8.52 1.40
N ALA A 169 8.53 8.09 0.14
CA ALA A 169 7.97 6.83 -0.33
C ALA A 169 8.53 5.62 0.44
N VAL A 170 9.85 5.57 0.64
CA VAL A 170 10.51 4.47 1.37
C VAL A 170 10.20 4.55 2.87
N CYS A 171 10.16 5.74 3.45
CA CYS A 171 9.82 5.94 4.86
C CYS A 171 8.45 5.33 5.20
N LEU A 172 7.46 5.59 4.37
CA LEU A 172 6.11 5.05 4.56
C LEU A 172 6.02 3.58 4.16
N GLY A 173 6.64 3.23 3.02
CA GLY A 173 6.54 1.89 2.46
C GLY A 173 7.29 0.83 3.25
N LYS A 174 8.39 1.18 3.90
CA LYS A 174 9.33 0.26 4.56
C LYS A 174 9.94 -0.79 3.62
N GLY A 175 9.56 -0.77 2.35
CA GLY A 175 10.07 -1.65 1.31
C GLY A 175 11.08 -0.95 0.39
N ARG A 176 11.43 -1.62 -0.68
CA ARG A 176 12.39 -1.11 -1.65
C ARG A 176 11.79 -0.04 -2.55
N LEU A 177 12.65 0.82 -3.07
CA LEU A 177 12.30 1.77 -4.12
C LEU A 177 12.10 1.01 -5.44
N LEU A 178 10.88 1.06 -6.00
CA LEU A 178 10.51 0.41 -7.26
C LEU A 178 10.78 1.30 -8.45
N GLN A 179 10.54 2.60 -8.29
CA GLN A 179 10.81 3.63 -9.29
C GLN A 179 11.55 4.79 -8.65
N ARG A 180 12.72 5.10 -9.21
CA ARG A 180 13.51 6.24 -8.81
C ARG A 180 12.84 7.55 -9.18
N LYS A 181 13.31 8.64 -8.59
CA LYS A 181 12.80 9.98 -8.82
C LYS A 181 12.73 10.32 -10.32
N ILE A 182 11.53 10.65 -10.76
CA ILE A 182 11.27 11.37 -12.00
C ILE A 182 10.97 12.81 -11.64
N ALA A 183 11.46 13.75 -12.45
CA ALA A 183 11.24 15.17 -12.25
C ALA A 183 10.83 15.82 -13.58
N GLU A 184 9.70 16.52 -13.56
CA GLU A 184 9.13 17.20 -14.71
C GLU A 184 8.31 18.42 -14.23
N ASP A 185 8.45 19.56 -14.87
CA ASP A 185 7.70 20.79 -14.64
C ASP A 185 7.57 21.23 -13.16
N GLY A 186 8.63 20.99 -12.39
CA GLY A 186 8.64 21.32 -10.96
C GLY A 186 7.84 20.36 -10.08
N MET A 187 7.53 19.18 -10.60
CA MET A 187 6.96 18.05 -9.87
C MET A 187 7.99 16.93 -9.80
N THR A 188 7.96 16.15 -8.74
CA THR A 188 8.82 14.97 -8.56
C THR A 188 7.99 13.79 -8.06
N LEU A 189 8.30 12.61 -8.54
CA LEU A 189 7.59 11.37 -8.21
C LEU A 189 8.59 10.24 -8.00
N ALA A 190 8.32 9.39 -7.04
CA ALA A 190 8.97 8.10 -6.84
C ALA A 190 7.93 7.07 -6.40
N VAL A 191 8.18 5.79 -6.65
CA VAL A 191 7.30 4.69 -6.20
C VAL A 191 8.10 3.74 -5.34
N ALA A 192 7.60 3.41 -4.16
CA ALA A 192 8.16 2.41 -3.28
C ALA A 192 7.17 1.26 -3.03
N GLU A 193 7.73 0.10 -2.74
CA GLU A 193 6.98 -1.05 -2.24
C GLU A 193 6.54 -0.78 -0.79
N ARG A 194 5.32 -1.18 -0.45
CA ARG A 194 4.84 -1.17 0.92
C ARG A 194 4.90 -2.56 1.50
N ILE A 195 5.61 -2.69 2.62
CA ILE A 195 5.62 -3.87 3.47
C ILE A 195 4.84 -3.50 4.74
N PRO A 196 3.61 -4.00 4.91
CA PRO A 196 2.84 -3.71 6.13
C PRO A 196 3.56 -4.26 7.36
N GLU A 197 3.70 -3.45 8.40
CA GLU A 197 4.29 -3.89 9.68
C GLU A 197 3.28 -4.70 10.51
N LYS A 198 1.99 -4.45 10.29
CA LYS A 198 0.86 -5.17 10.92
C LYS A 198 -0.28 -5.27 9.91
N LEU A 199 -1.07 -6.33 10.02
CA LEU A 199 -2.37 -6.38 9.37
C LEU A 199 -3.39 -5.67 10.26
N ASP A 200 -3.84 -4.53 9.80
CA ASP A 200 -4.99 -3.86 10.40
C ASP A 200 -6.26 -4.41 9.74
N PHE A 201 -6.83 -5.43 10.36
CA PHE A 201 -8.08 -6.05 9.89
C PHE A 201 -9.27 -5.08 9.92
N LEU A 202 -9.20 -4.02 10.73
CA LEU A 202 -10.26 -3.00 10.78
C LEU A 202 -10.21 -2.09 9.56
N SER A 203 -9.04 -1.77 9.03
CA SER A 203 -8.89 -0.98 7.81
C SER A 203 -9.28 -1.76 6.54
N CYS A 204 -9.32 -3.09 6.60
CA CYS A 204 -9.79 -3.93 5.50
C CYS A 204 -11.32 -3.96 5.39
N GLN A 205 -12.07 -3.62 6.44
CA GLN A 205 -13.55 -3.67 6.42
C GLN A 205 -14.15 -2.67 5.42
N ASP A 206 -13.55 -1.49 5.26
CA ASP A 206 -14.08 -0.46 4.35
C ASP A 206 -13.97 -0.82 2.86
N SER A 207 -13.07 -1.73 2.48
CA SER A 207 -12.94 -2.16 1.10
C SER A 207 -13.87 -3.32 0.73
N ILE A 208 -14.25 -4.15 1.69
CA ILE A 208 -15.12 -5.32 1.46
C ILE A 208 -16.59 -4.91 1.25
N PHE A 209 -17.03 -3.80 1.87
CA PHE A 209 -18.42 -3.36 1.80
C PHE A 209 -18.75 -2.49 0.58
N ARG A 210 -17.77 -2.03 -0.20
CA ARG A 210 -18.02 -1.20 -1.40
C ARG A 210 -18.36 -2.01 -2.64
N ASP A 211 -18.01 -3.28 -2.69
CA ASP A 211 -18.25 -4.15 -3.86
C ASP A 211 -19.53 -5.01 -3.76
N ILE A 212 -20.35 -4.82 -2.70
CA ILE A 212 -21.59 -5.59 -2.47
C ILE A 212 -22.85 -4.67 -2.51
N SER A 213 -22.72 -3.43 -2.96
CA SER A 213 -23.85 -2.49 -3.08
C SER A 213 -24.21 -2.25 -4.53
#